data_8975a70239fd0b9c4f5ec003a1f35bd7
#
_entry.id   8975a70239fd0b9c4f5ec003a1f35bd7
#
_cell.length_a   1.000
_cell.length_b   1.000
_cell.length_c   1.000
_cell.angle_alpha   90.00
_cell.angle_beta   90.00
_cell.angle_gamma   90.00
#
_symmetry.space_group_name_H-M   'P 1'
#
loop_
_entity.id
_entity.type
_entity.pdbx_description
1 polymer ?
#
loop_
_entity_poly.entity_id
_entity_poly.type
_entity_poly.pdbx_seq_one_letter_code
_entity_poly.pdbx_strand_id
1 'polypeptide(L)'
;MVSLVRKFSHFSVMSFEQSLKGGHPNSLGNTLEVVDAVLGNTDKMEDLFLCYQSDDETVRLRTSNAFKRIFRAKPDLFKKWKKRFIKEIAEIDQPSAKWTTIQILNELFDQLDEKEKTQSVEICLRYLRNEKDWIVINQSLNFIRNHLERFDFKDPEMMKLLKNFVNDERKSISKNAEKLIKILP
;
A
#
# COMPACT_ATOMS: atom_id res chain seq x y z
N MET A 1 -7.19 2.49 -45.88
CA MET A 1 -6.38 1.63 -45.03
C MET A 1 -5.93 2.45 -43.79
N VAL A 2 -6.80 2.67 -42.86
CA VAL A 2 -6.48 3.28 -41.54
C VAL A 2 -7.59 2.91 -40.56
N SER A 3 -7.29 2.54 -39.36
CA SER A 3 -8.17 2.36 -38.23
C SER A 3 -8.47 0.91 -37.82
N LEU A 4 -7.47 0.28 -37.17
CA LEU A 4 -7.73 -1.00 -36.46
C LEU A 4 -6.87 -1.17 -35.18
N VAL A 5 -6.47 -0.10 -34.50
CA VAL A 5 -5.48 -0.22 -33.39
C VAL A 5 -5.95 0.39 -32.04
N ARG A 6 -7.18 0.81 -31.85
CA ARG A 6 -7.55 1.47 -30.55
C ARG A 6 -8.78 0.92 -29.82
N LYS A 7 -9.16 -0.34 -30.00
CA LYS A 7 -10.30 -0.92 -29.29
C LYS A 7 -9.96 -1.93 -28.17
N PHE A 8 -8.69 -2.23 -27.95
CA PHE A 8 -8.31 -3.31 -27.00
C PHE A 8 -8.09 -2.89 -25.55
N SER A 9 -7.83 -1.61 -25.25
CA SER A 9 -7.50 -1.21 -23.87
C SER A 9 -8.72 -1.08 -22.95
N HIS A 10 -9.88 -0.70 -23.47
CA HIS A 10 -11.09 -0.48 -22.67
C HIS A 10 -11.75 -1.79 -22.18
N PHE A 11 -11.58 -2.87 -22.96
CA PHE A 11 -12.17 -4.17 -22.62
C PHE A 11 -11.41 -4.88 -21.48
N SER A 12 -10.11 -4.62 -21.32
CA SER A 12 -9.26 -5.22 -20.29
C SER A 12 -9.56 -4.67 -18.88
N VAL A 13 -9.73 -3.35 -18.75
CA VAL A 13 -10.02 -2.68 -17.46
C VAL A 13 -11.36 -3.15 -16.89
N MET A 14 -12.41 -3.17 -17.70
CA MET A 14 -13.72 -3.68 -17.27
C MET A 14 -13.66 -5.16 -16.87
N SER A 15 -12.77 -5.94 -17.45
CA SER A 15 -12.56 -7.33 -17.12
C SER A 15 -12.04 -7.54 -15.69
N PHE A 16 -11.01 -6.80 -15.23
CA PHE A 16 -10.49 -6.94 -13.86
C PHE A 16 -11.44 -6.37 -12.82
N GLU A 17 -12.00 -5.20 -13.04
CA GLU A 17 -13.01 -4.66 -12.14
C GLU A 17 -14.20 -5.61 -11.99
N GLN A 18 -14.70 -6.15 -13.11
CA GLN A 18 -15.80 -7.11 -13.09
C GLN A 18 -15.42 -8.40 -12.34
N SER A 19 -14.20 -8.91 -12.54
CA SER A 19 -13.70 -10.11 -11.85
C SER A 19 -13.56 -9.90 -10.35
N LEU A 20 -13.20 -8.67 -9.93
CA LEU A 20 -13.01 -8.32 -8.53
C LEU A 20 -14.32 -7.94 -7.81
N LYS A 21 -15.43 -7.70 -8.52
CA LYS A 21 -16.76 -7.40 -7.95
C LYS A 21 -17.42 -8.61 -7.30
N GLY A 22 -18.38 -8.30 -6.42
CA GLY A 22 -19.34 -9.26 -5.86
C GLY A 22 -18.78 -10.19 -4.79
N GLY A 23 -19.66 -11.05 -4.27
CA GLY A 23 -19.34 -11.96 -3.17
C GLY A 23 -19.16 -11.27 -1.81
N HIS A 24 -18.79 -12.05 -0.79
CA HIS A 24 -18.57 -11.51 0.55
C HIS A 24 -17.31 -10.62 0.58
N PRO A 25 -17.36 -9.41 1.18
CA PRO A 25 -16.22 -8.47 1.19
C PRO A 25 -14.92 -9.09 1.73
N ASN A 26 -15.01 -9.95 2.75
CA ASN A 26 -13.85 -10.62 3.35
C ASN A 26 -13.32 -11.82 2.55
N SER A 27 -13.98 -12.20 1.44
CA SER A 27 -13.48 -13.24 0.56
C SER A 27 -12.53 -12.65 -0.49
N LEU A 28 -11.59 -13.46 -0.95
CA LEU A 28 -10.69 -13.06 -2.03
C LEU A 28 -11.42 -12.91 -3.38
N GLY A 29 -12.62 -13.51 -3.54
CA GLY A 29 -13.24 -13.58 -4.85
C GLY A 29 -12.27 -14.11 -5.90
N ASN A 30 -12.27 -13.53 -7.08
CA ASN A 30 -11.36 -13.92 -8.18
C ASN A 30 -9.99 -13.21 -8.12
N THR A 31 -9.57 -12.73 -6.95
CA THR A 31 -8.27 -12.03 -6.80
C THR A 31 -7.09 -12.87 -7.29
N LEU A 32 -7.10 -14.18 -7.06
CA LEU A 32 -6.00 -15.08 -7.47
C LEU A 32 -5.91 -15.19 -9.00
N GLU A 33 -7.03 -15.27 -9.68
CA GLU A 33 -7.09 -15.29 -11.15
C GLU A 33 -6.53 -13.99 -11.74
N VAL A 34 -6.84 -12.84 -11.12
CA VAL A 34 -6.29 -11.53 -11.51
C VAL A 34 -4.77 -11.49 -11.28
N VAL A 35 -4.29 -12.02 -10.16
CA VAL A 35 -2.86 -12.13 -9.86
C VAL A 35 -2.15 -12.96 -10.93
N ASP A 36 -2.68 -14.14 -11.25
CA ASP A 36 -2.10 -15.03 -12.26
C ASP A 36 -2.11 -14.38 -13.65
N ALA A 37 -3.17 -13.66 -14.00
CA ALA A 37 -3.25 -12.93 -15.26
C ALA A 37 -2.20 -11.82 -15.38
N VAL A 38 -1.92 -11.09 -14.30
CA VAL A 38 -0.87 -10.04 -14.27
C VAL A 38 0.52 -10.66 -14.27
N LEU A 39 0.75 -11.75 -13.51
CA LEU A 39 2.03 -12.43 -13.49
C LEU A 39 2.38 -13.09 -14.84
N GLY A 40 1.36 -13.54 -15.57
CA GLY A 40 1.49 -14.10 -16.92
C GLY A 40 1.71 -13.03 -18.01
N ASN A 41 1.17 -11.83 -17.80
CA ASN A 41 1.37 -10.67 -18.70
C ASN A 41 1.45 -9.38 -17.87
N THR A 42 2.67 -8.89 -17.63
CA THR A 42 2.93 -7.72 -16.80
C THR A 42 2.41 -6.40 -17.35
N ASP A 43 2.04 -6.33 -18.64
CA ASP A 43 1.41 -5.14 -19.23
C ASP A 43 0.01 -4.90 -18.65
N LYS A 44 -0.64 -5.94 -18.10
CA LYS A 44 -1.92 -5.84 -17.38
C LYS A 44 -1.82 -5.16 -16.02
N MET A 45 -0.62 -4.80 -15.57
CA MET A 45 -0.42 -4.08 -14.32
C MET A 45 -1.13 -2.72 -14.30
N GLU A 46 -1.16 -2.03 -15.46
CA GLU A 46 -1.90 -0.76 -15.60
C GLU A 46 -3.41 -0.95 -15.39
N ASP A 47 -3.97 -2.01 -15.98
CA ASP A 47 -5.39 -2.33 -15.81
C ASP A 47 -5.75 -2.60 -14.34
N LEU A 48 -4.83 -3.24 -13.59
CA LEU A 48 -5.02 -3.47 -12.16
C LEU A 48 -4.93 -2.16 -11.36
N PHE A 49 -4.03 -1.22 -11.71
CA PHE A 49 -3.98 0.10 -11.08
C PHE A 49 -5.29 0.87 -11.27
N LEU A 50 -5.90 0.79 -12.46
CA LEU A 50 -7.17 1.45 -12.73
C LEU A 50 -8.34 0.93 -11.86
N CYS A 51 -8.26 -0.31 -11.36
CA CYS A 51 -9.26 -0.84 -10.42
C CYS A 51 -9.32 -0.09 -9.09
N TYR A 52 -8.29 0.68 -8.73
CA TYR A 52 -8.36 1.59 -7.58
C TYR A 52 -9.31 2.78 -7.79
N GLN A 53 -9.68 3.08 -9.02
CA GLN A 53 -10.67 4.13 -9.36
C GLN A 53 -12.12 3.63 -9.28
N SER A 54 -12.34 2.33 -9.01
CA SER A 54 -13.68 1.79 -8.84
C SER A 54 -14.40 2.40 -7.65
N ASP A 55 -15.70 2.67 -7.79
CA ASP A 55 -16.56 3.11 -6.69
C ASP A 55 -16.82 1.98 -5.67
N ASP A 56 -16.59 0.73 -6.05
CA ASP A 56 -16.78 -0.44 -5.19
C ASP A 56 -15.57 -0.65 -4.27
N GLU A 57 -15.78 -0.49 -2.96
CA GLU A 57 -14.77 -0.72 -1.93
C GLU A 57 -14.18 -2.13 -1.96
N THR A 58 -14.98 -3.14 -2.31
CA THR A 58 -14.55 -4.53 -2.40
C THR A 58 -13.57 -4.71 -3.56
N VAL A 59 -13.80 -4.03 -4.68
CA VAL A 59 -12.86 -4.01 -5.81
C VAL A 59 -11.53 -3.39 -5.38
N ARG A 60 -11.55 -2.22 -4.74
CA ARG A 60 -10.32 -1.56 -4.25
C ARG A 60 -9.57 -2.40 -3.20
N LEU A 61 -10.29 -3.06 -2.29
CA LEU A 61 -9.72 -3.98 -1.31
C LEU A 61 -9.03 -5.17 -1.98
N ARG A 62 -9.70 -5.80 -2.95
CA ARG A 62 -9.15 -6.94 -3.68
C ARG A 62 -8.00 -6.53 -4.59
N THR A 63 -8.05 -5.34 -5.18
CA THR A 63 -6.92 -4.72 -5.90
C THR A 63 -5.68 -4.62 -4.99
N SER A 64 -5.84 -4.11 -3.77
CA SER A 64 -4.78 -4.05 -2.76
C SER A 64 -4.22 -5.44 -2.43
N ASN A 65 -5.08 -6.43 -2.29
CA ASN A 65 -4.69 -7.82 -2.06
C ASN A 65 -3.95 -8.43 -3.25
N ALA A 66 -4.38 -8.12 -4.48
CA ALA A 66 -3.67 -8.55 -5.70
C ALA A 66 -2.27 -7.93 -5.76
N PHE A 67 -2.12 -6.63 -5.55
CA PHE A 67 -0.81 -5.97 -5.54
C PHE A 67 0.16 -6.57 -4.54
N LYS A 68 -0.27 -6.86 -3.30
CA LYS A 68 0.59 -7.53 -2.31
C LYS A 68 1.08 -8.90 -2.78
N ARG A 69 0.25 -9.67 -3.44
CA ARG A 69 0.59 -11.01 -3.94
C ARG A 69 1.55 -10.93 -5.12
N ILE A 70 1.28 -10.04 -6.06
CA ILE A 70 2.16 -9.78 -7.22
C ILE A 70 3.53 -9.29 -6.72
N PHE A 71 3.54 -8.36 -5.74
CA PHE A 71 4.78 -7.86 -5.15
C PHE A 71 5.62 -8.99 -4.54
N ARG A 72 5.01 -9.86 -3.75
CA ARG A 72 5.72 -11.03 -3.18
C ARG A 72 6.27 -11.98 -4.22
N ALA A 73 5.56 -12.14 -5.34
CA ALA A 73 5.99 -13.03 -6.43
C ALA A 73 7.08 -12.40 -7.32
N LYS A 74 6.98 -11.10 -7.58
CA LYS A 74 7.90 -10.36 -8.48
C LYS A 74 8.15 -8.94 -7.96
N PRO A 75 8.93 -8.74 -6.87
CA PRO A 75 9.18 -7.41 -6.28
C PRO A 75 9.84 -6.44 -7.27
N ASP A 76 10.73 -6.92 -8.13
CA ASP A 76 11.41 -6.09 -9.13
C ASP A 76 10.46 -5.40 -10.13
N LEU A 77 9.29 -5.98 -10.36
CA LEU A 77 8.26 -5.37 -11.20
C LEU A 77 7.83 -4.00 -10.69
N PHE A 78 7.85 -3.81 -9.35
CA PHE A 78 7.37 -2.58 -8.72
C PHE A 78 8.35 -1.41 -8.79
N LYS A 79 9.61 -1.61 -9.16
CA LYS A 79 10.60 -0.54 -9.34
C LYS A 79 10.11 0.57 -10.27
N LYS A 80 9.42 0.23 -11.36
CA LYS A 80 8.83 1.20 -12.29
C LYS A 80 7.52 1.82 -11.79
N TRP A 81 6.85 1.18 -10.80
CA TRP A 81 5.53 1.60 -10.31
C TRP A 81 5.57 2.36 -8.98
N LYS A 82 6.72 2.41 -8.29
CA LYS A 82 6.87 3.04 -6.97
C LYS A 82 6.35 4.47 -6.91
N LYS A 83 6.54 5.27 -7.97
CA LYS A 83 6.05 6.64 -8.04
C LYS A 83 4.54 6.74 -8.00
N ARG A 84 3.82 5.77 -8.53
CA ARG A 84 2.35 5.74 -8.46
C ARG A 84 1.88 5.43 -7.05
N PHE A 85 2.55 4.52 -6.33
CA PHE A 85 2.24 4.28 -4.91
C PHE A 85 2.44 5.55 -4.08
N ILE A 86 3.52 6.30 -4.30
CA ILE A 86 3.81 7.55 -3.58
C ILE A 86 2.81 8.66 -3.92
N LYS A 87 2.43 8.83 -5.19
CA LYS A 87 1.69 10.01 -5.64
C LYS A 87 0.18 9.81 -5.79
N GLU A 88 -0.26 8.58 -6.06
CA GLU A 88 -1.65 8.29 -6.39
C GLU A 88 -2.29 7.39 -5.33
N ILE A 89 -1.69 6.21 -5.07
CA ILE A 89 -2.33 5.22 -4.20
C ILE A 89 -2.27 5.63 -2.71
N ALA A 90 -1.21 6.34 -2.30
CA ALA A 90 -1.09 6.90 -0.95
C ALA A 90 -2.20 7.91 -0.59
N GLU A 91 -2.84 8.52 -1.60
CA GLU A 91 -3.89 9.52 -1.41
C GLU A 91 -5.32 8.91 -1.39
N ILE A 92 -5.45 7.63 -1.73
CA ILE A 92 -6.76 6.97 -1.72
C ILE A 92 -7.26 6.80 -0.29
N ASP A 93 -8.44 7.34 -0.02
CA ASP A 93 -9.07 7.23 1.30
C ASP A 93 -9.71 5.86 1.51
N GLN A 94 -8.85 4.86 1.59
CA GLN A 94 -9.21 3.48 1.93
C GLN A 94 -8.07 2.79 2.66
N PRO A 95 -8.32 2.18 3.84
CA PRO A 95 -7.29 1.51 4.62
C PRO A 95 -6.45 0.51 3.83
N SER A 96 -7.08 -0.28 2.96
CA SER A 96 -6.38 -1.32 2.18
C SER A 96 -5.36 -0.73 1.19
N ALA A 97 -5.63 0.40 0.57
CA ALA A 97 -4.70 1.11 -0.29
C ALA A 97 -3.52 1.67 0.53
N LYS A 98 -3.82 2.29 1.69
CA LYS A 98 -2.81 2.88 2.59
C LYS A 98 -1.86 1.83 3.16
N TRP A 99 -2.38 0.72 3.70
CA TRP A 99 -1.49 -0.33 4.23
C TRP A 99 -0.64 -0.99 3.14
N THR A 100 -1.20 -1.18 1.94
CA THR A 100 -0.46 -1.77 0.82
C THR A 100 0.66 -0.84 0.36
N THR A 101 0.37 0.46 0.28
CA THR A 101 1.37 1.48 -0.06
C THR A 101 2.53 1.47 0.92
N ILE A 102 2.26 1.60 2.23
CA ILE A 102 3.34 1.68 3.22
C ILE A 102 4.15 0.38 3.30
N GLN A 103 3.51 -0.78 3.11
CA GLN A 103 4.20 -2.06 3.07
C GLN A 103 5.14 -2.15 1.86
N ILE A 104 4.67 -1.80 0.67
CA ILE A 104 5.48 -1.85 -0.56
C ILE A 104 6.65 -0.85 -0.47
N LEU A 105 6.40 0.38 0.00
CA LEU A 105 7.45 1.39 0.19
C LEU A 105 8.48 0.96 1.23
N ASN A 106 8.07 0.28 2.31
CA ASN A 106 8.96 -0.27 3.31
C ASN A 106 9.92 -1.33 2.71
N GLU A 107 9.40 -2.22 1.89
CA GLU A 107 10.20 -3.29 1.30
C GLU A 107 11.06 -2.82 0.11
N LEU A 108 10.67 -1.75 -0.58
CA LEU A 108 11.44 -1.13 -1.67
C LEU A 108 12.38 -0.02 -1.20
N PHE A 109 12.45 0.29 0.10
CA PHE A 109 13.04 1.52 0.60
C PHE A 109 14.49 1.75 0.12
N ASP A 110 15.32 0.72 0.13
CA ASP A 110 16.71 0.79 -0.35
C ASP A 110 16.83 1.06 -1.85
N GLN A 111 15.75 0.85 -2.61
CA GLN A 111 15.69 1.07 -4.06
C GLN A 111 15.04 2.42 -4.42
N LEU A 112 14.62 3.21 -3.41
CA LEU A 112 14.10 4.56 -3.57
C LEU A 112 15.24 5.56 -3.66
N ASP A 113 15.05 6.62 -4.47
CA ASP A 113 15.93 7.79 -4.38
C ASP A 113 15.65 8.61 -3.11
N GLU A 114 16.51 9.57 -2.77
CA GLU A 114 16.37 10.33 -1.52
C GLU A 114 15.06 11.15 -1.45
N LYS A 115 14.57 11.63 -2.57
CA LYS A 115 13.28 12.32 -2.65
C LYS A 115 12.11 11.36 -2.38
N GLU A 116 12.14 10.18 -2.99
CA GLU A 116 11.14 9.13 -2.78
C GLU A 116 11.17 8.60 -1.34
N LYS A 117 12.35 8.48 -0.73
CA LYS A 117 12.52 8.13 0.69
C LYS A 117 11.87 9.18 1.60
N THR A 118 12.17 10.47 1.36
CA THR A 118 11.56 11.57 2.11
C THR A 118 10.03 11.53 1.99
N GLN A 119 9.50 11.40 0.79
CA GLN A 119 8.06 11.30 0.58
C GLN A 119 7.45 10.08 1.29
N SER A 120 8.15 8.94 1.31
CA SER A 120 7.69 7.74 2.03
C SER A 120 7.62 7.95 3.55
N VAL A 121 8.58 8.68 4.12
CA VAL A 121 8.58 9.10 5.53
C VAL A 121 7.40 10.03 5.82
N GLU A 122 7.15 11.01 4.95
CA GLU A 122 6.01 11.93 5.08
C GLU A 122 4.67 11.20 5.04
N ILE A 123 4.50 10.22 4.12
CA ILE A 123 3.32 9.35 4.04
C ILE A 123 3.14 8.57 5.34
N CYS A 124 4.20 7.96 5.85
CA CYS A 124 4.19 7.21 7.10
C CYS A 124 3.72 8.08 8.27
N LEU A 125 4.31 9.26 8.44
CA LEU A 125 3.95 10.20 9.52
C LEU A 125 2.52 10.71 9.37
N ARG A 126 2.08 10.99 8.15
CA ARG A 126 0.70 11.40 7.87
C ARG A 126 -0.30 10.31 8.28
N TYR A 127 0.00 9.05 7.95
CA TYR A 127 -0.86 7.92 8.35
C TYR A 127 -0.92 7.77 9.87
N LEU A 128 0.21 7.83 10.57
CA LEU A 128 0.23 7.75 12.02
C LEU A 128 -0.56 8.87 12.72
N ARG A 129 -0.59 10.08 12.14
CA ARG A 129 -1.31 11.21 12.71
C ARG A 129 -2.82 11.17 12.46
N ASN A 130 -3.25 10.62 11.31
CA ASN A 130 -4.61 10.81 10.83
C ASN A 130 -5.43 9.51 10.74
N GLU A 131 -4.78 8.33 10.72
CA GLU A 131 -5.47 7.08 10.50
C GLU A 131 -5.91 6.42 11.82
N LYS A 132 -7.05 5.70 11.70
CA LYS A 132 -7.59 4.93 12.83
C LYS A 132 -7.53 3.41 12.57
N ASP A 133 -7.32 2.99 11.32
CA ASP A 133 -7.22 1.59 10.97
C ASP A 133 -5.97 0.96 11.60
N TRP A 134 -6.17 -0.13 12.32
CA TRP A 134 -5.11 -0.79 13.08
C TRP A 134 -4.01 -1.39 12.21
N ILE A 135 -4.33 -1.80 10.96
CA ILE A 135 -3.34 -2.36 10.04
C ILE A 135 -2.46 -1.23 9.50
N VAL A 136 -3.07 -0.10 9.10
CA VAL A 136 -2.32 1.08 8.63
C VAL A 136 -1.36 1.55 9.71
N ILE A 137 -1.82 1.69 10.96
CA ILE A 137 -0.99 2.12 12.10
C ILE A 137 0.16 1.12 12.32
N ASN A 138 -0.13 -0.18 12.37
CA ASN A 138 0.92 -1.18 12.61
C ASN A 138 1.95 -1.24 11.47
N GLN A 139 1.53 -1.11 10.21
CA GLN A 139 2.47 -1.06 9.09
C GLN A 139 3.34 0.20 9.13
N SER A 140 2.78 1.34 9.54
CA SER A 140 3.53 2.57 9.72
C SER A 140 4.53 2.50 10.88
N LEU A 141 4.17 1.89 12.02
CA LEU A 141 5.11 1.63 13.12
C LEU A 141 6.23 0.68 12.68
N ASN A 142 5.92 -0.34 11.86
CA ASN A 142 6.94 -1.23 11.30
C ASN A 142 7.88 -0.49 10.33
N PHE A 143 7.34 0.43 9.54
CA PHE A 143 8.14 1.28 8.65
C PHE A 143 9.15 2.12 9.45
N ILE A 144 8.72 2.79 10.54
CA ILE A 144 9.65 3.53 11.43
C ILE A 144 10.73 2.60 11.97
N ARG A 145 10.35 1.43 12.49
CA ARG A 145 11.28 0.48 13.08
C ARG A 145 12.37 0.01 12.12
N ASN A 146 12.04 -0.09 10.84
CA ASN A 146 12.98 -0.54 9.81
C ASN A 146 13.89 0.58 9.28
N HIS A 147 13.53 1.85 9.52
CA HIS A 147 14.20 3.03 8.96
C HIS A 147 14.40 4.12 10.01
N LEU A 148 14.88 3.75 11.21
CA LEU A 148 15.03 4.65 12.38
C LEU A 148 15.81 5.92 12.05
N GLU A 149 16.87 5.80 11.25
CA GLU A 149 17.75 6.89 10.85
C GLU A 149 17.05 8.00 10.04
N ARG A 150 15.82 7.76 9.60
CA ARG A 150 15.02 8.73 8.83
C ARG A 150 14.07 9.55 9.69
N PHE A 151 14.06 9.33 11.01
CA PHE A 151 13.13 9.99 11.92
C PHE A 151 13.87 10.76 13.02
N ASP A 152 13.35 11.93 13.35
CA ASP A 152 13.88 12.73 14.46
C ASP A 152 13.16 12.38 15.77
N PHE A 153 13.79 11.52 16.55
CA PHE A 153 13.28 11.14 17.88
C PHE A 153 13.59 12.16 18.97
N LYS A 154 14.33 13.25 18.68
CA LYS A 154 14.49 14.39 19.57
C LYS A 154 13.32 15.36 19.49
N ASP A 155 12.51 15.25 18.41
CA ASP A 155 11.26 16.01 18.29
C ASP A 155 10.25 15.54 19.36
N PRO A 156 9.83 16.42 20.30
CA PRO A 156 8.87 16.08 21.35
C PRO A 156 7.51 15.60 20.79
N GLU A 157 7.08 16.12 19.65
CA GLU A 157 5.80 15.73 19.03
C GLU A 157 5.87 14.30 18.48
N MET A 158 7.00 13.91 17.90
CA MET A 158 7.23 12.53 17.48
C MET A 158 7.19 11.57 18.67
N MET A 159 7.87 11.89 19.75
CA MET A 159 7.86 11.06 20.97
C MET A 159 6.50 11.02 21.64
N LYS A 160 5.75 12.11 21.65
CA LYS A 160 4.37 12.14 22.14
C LYS A 160 3.46 11.24 21.32
N LEU A 161 3.57 11.28 19.99
CA LEU A 161 2.82 10.43 19.07
C LEU A 161 3.08 8.94 19.36
N LEU A 162 4.34 8.53 19.48
CA LEU A 162 4.70 7.14 19.78
C LEU A 162 4.21 6.69 21.15
N LYS A 163 4.30 7.54 22.19
CA LYS A 163 3.77 7.25 23.54
C LYS A 163 2.26 7.07 23.54
N ASN A 164 1.53 7.82 22.71
CA ASN A 164 0.09 7.62 22.56
C ASN A 164 -0.23 6.20 22.05
N PHE A 165 0.56 5.67 21.12
CA PHE A 165 0.38 4.31 20.61
C PHE A 165 0.78 3.24 21.63
N VAL A 166 1.72 3.49 22.54
CA VAL A 166 2.00 2.57 23.65
C VAL A 166 0.79 2.40 24.56
N ASN A 167 0.02 3.46 24.75
CA ASN A 167 -1.19 3.48 25.56
C ASN A 167 -2.48 3.15 24.76
N ASP A 168 -2.36 2.70 23.49
CA ASP A 168 -3.52 2.31 22.67
C ASP A 168 -4.18 1.05 23.27
N GLU A 169 -5.49 1.06 23.40
CA GLU A 169 -6.29 -0.07 23.92
C GLU A 169 -6.18 -1.33 23.04
N ARG A 170 -5.84 -1.17 21.76
CA ARG A 170 -5.63 -2.27 20.83
C ARG A 170 -4.25 -2.89 21.05
N LYS A 171 -4.21 -4.05 21.68
CA LYS A 171 -2.97 -4.76 22.05
C LYS A 171 -1.95 -4.96 20.93
N SER A 172 -2.39 -5.05 19.67
CA SER A 172 -1.47 -5.18 18.53
C SER A 172 -0.68 -3.90 18.30
N ILE A 173 -1.30 -2.73 18.50
CA ILE A 173 -0.68 -1.43 18.35
C ILE A 173 0.24 -1.14 19.52
N SER A 174 -0.26 -1.27 20.78
CA SER A 174 0.54 -0.96 21.96
C SER A 174 1.81 -1.81 22.04
N LYS A 175 1.71 -3.13 21.82
CA LYS A 175 2.90 -4.00 21.78
C LYS A 175 3.89 -3.66 20.67
N ASN A 176 3.41 -3.23 19.49
CA ASN A 176 4.29 -2.82 18.41
C ASN A 176 5.00 -1.49 18.71
N ALA A 177 4.27 -0.52 19.27
CA ALA A 177 4.84 0.74 19.74
C ALA A 177 5.85 0.55 20.88
N GLU A 178 5.56 -0.32 21.87
CA GLU A 178 6.51 -0.67 22.92
C GLU A 178 7.82 -1.26 22.37
N LYS A 179 7.72 -2.17 21.38
CA LYS A 179 8.90 -2.73 20.72
C LYS A 179 9.71 -1.68 20.00
N LEU A 180 9.04 -0.72 19.34
CA LEU A 180 9.69 0.38 18.66
C LEU A 180 10.42 1.27 19.68
N ILE A 181 9.77 1.72 20.76
CA ILE A 181 10.39 2.61 21.75
C ILE A 181 11.63 1.97 22.41
N LYS A 182 11.64 0.66 22.62
CA LYS A 182 12.79 -0.06 23.23
C LYS A 182 14.07 -0.03 22.38
N ILE A 183 13.95 0.23 21.11
CA ILE A 183 15.10 0.22 20.18
C ILE A 183 15.46 1.62 19.65
N LEU A 184 14.79 2.67 20.15
CA LEU A 184 15.14 4.03 19.82
C LEU A 184 16.54 4.39 20.32
N PRO A 185 17.29 5.19 19.53
CA PRO A 185 18.66 5.62 19.90
C PRO A 185 18.69 6.54 21.12
#